data_b9fa55917d75cd53fa8daed86acf2221
#
_entry.id   b9fa55917d75cd53fa8daed86acf2221
#
_cell.length_a   1.000
_cell.length_b   1.000
_cell.length_c   1.000
_cell.angle_alpha   90.00
_cell.angle_beta   90.00
_cell.angle_gamma   90.00
#
_symmetry.space_group_name_H-M   'P 1'
#
loop_
_entity.id
_entity.type
_entity.pdbx_description
1 polymer ?
#
loop_
_entity_poly.entity_id
_entity_poly.type
_entity_poly.pdbx_seq_one_letter_code
_entity_poly.pdbx_strand_id
1 'polypeptide(L)'
;MCIVYTMAEKKWTVLDLLNLSLSGYDALNLRCVAGRRGLSRELTVPEINRPGLGLSGFFEAFAYNRVQLFGRGEVAFLKKLSQEGRTDTIRQLFSYQIPCCVFSSNREPTAEFIEISEEASSAVLVTDLESSEFTARLTRVFSNIFAPHKTLHGVLVEVYGVGIMLGGHSGVGKSETALELVERGHRLVADDIVEVRCVNGNTVLGRGANSLISHHMEIRGLGIINISQLYGIGSILEQKEIQLVVELEEWDPNKVYDRLGTAGRSIDMLGVKIPAIEIPVKPGRNLPIIIEAAAMNERLKKMGYNSARDFNQNILKWIETGDAQAAYYGTEDEY
;
A
#
# COMPACT_ATOMS: atom_id res chain seq x y z
N MET A 1 21.52 0.20 -7.41
CA MET A 1 20.54 0.11 -8.53
C MET A 1 19.68 -1.11 -8.25
N CYS A 2 18.50 -0.88 -7.65
CA CYS A 2 17.58 -1.99 -7.32
C CYS A 2 17.03 -2.60 -8.61
N ILE A 3 17.20 -3.91 -8.79
CA ILE A 3 16.60 -4.66 -9.90
C ILE A 3 15.08 -4.68 -9.65
N VAL A 4 14.33 -4.05 -10.53
CA VAL A 4 12.86 -4.04 -10.50
C VAL A 4 12.38 -5.29 -11.25
N TYR A 5 11.83 -6.25 -10.55
CA TYR A 5 11.07 -7.35 -11.18
C TYR A 5 9.65 -6.88 -11.42
N THR A 6 9.26 -6.78 -12.68
CA THR A 6 7.86 -6.55 -13.05
C THR A 6 7.16 -7.91 -13.08
N MET A 7 6.47 -8.28 -12.01
CA MET A 7 5.49 -9.38 -12.06
C MET A 7 4.30 -8.92 -12.91
N ALA A 8 3.69 -9.83 -13.69
CA ALA A 8 2.47 -9.55 -14.42
C ALA A 8 1.39 -9.08 -13.42
N GLU A 9 0.83 -7.90 -13.65
CA GLU A 9 -0.23 -7.35 -12.80
C GLU A 9 -1.42 -8.31 -12.80
N LYS A 10 -1.89 -8.70 -11.60
CA LYS A 10 -3.12 -9.47 -11.48
C LYS A 10 -4.28 -8.61 -11.98
N LYS A 11 -4.90 -9.03 -13.09
CA LYS A 11 -6.12 -8.41 -13.57
C LYS A 11 -7.28 -8.77 -12.65
N TRP A 12 -7.89 -7.76 -12.06
CA TRP A 12 -9.05 -7.94 -11.20
C TRP A 12 -10.32 -7.99 -12.02
N THR A 13 -11.20 -8.93 -11.69
CA THR A 13 -12.46 -9.17 -12.39
C THR A 13 -13.65 -8.97 -11.46
N VAL A 14 -14.85 -8.90 -12.04
CA VAL A 14 -16.09 -8.85 -11.26
C VAL A 14 -16.27 -10.11 -10.40
N LEU A 15 -15.75 -11.26 -10.83
CA LEU A 15 -15.75 -12.50 -10.05
C LEU A 15 -14.91 -12.36 -8.78
N ASP A 16 -13.78 -11.66 -8.87
CA ASP A 16 -12.94 -11.41 -7.69
C ASP A 16 -13.67 -10.58 -6.63
N LEU A 17 -14.57 -9.65 -7.02
CA LEU A 17 -15.41 -8.90 -6.06
C LEU A 17 -16.38 -9.81 -5.29
N LEU A 18 -16.93 -10.84 -5.92
CA LEU A 18 -17.80 -11.82 -5.25
C LEU A 18 -17.05 -12.64 -4.20
N ASN A 19 -15.77 -12.87 -4.43
CA ASN A 19 -14.91 -13.72 -3.61
C ASN A 19 -14.02 -12.93 -2.62
N LEU A 20 -14.24 -11.63 -2.42
CA LEU A 20 -13.40 -10.78 -1.58
C LEU A 20 -13.29 -11.24 -0.13
N SER A 21 -14.37 -11.78 0.45
CA SER A 21 -14.37 -12.31 1.82
C SER A 21 -13.35 -13.43 2.04
N LEU A 22 -13.03 -14.19 0.97
CA LEU A 22 -11.99 -15.24 0.99
C LEU A 22 -10.57 -14.67 0.97
N SER A 23 -10.42 -13.39 0.63
CA SER A 23 -9.14 -12.71 0.46
C SER A 23 -8.80 -11.74 1.61
N GLY A 24 -9.52 -11.81 2.74
CA GLY A 24 -9.26 -10.98 3.92
C GLY A 24 -9.73 -9.52 3.83
N TYR A 25 -10.54 -9.18 2.84
CA TYR A 25 -11.17 -7.87 2.73
C TYR A 25 -12.54 -7.84 3.39
N ASP A 26 -13.04 -6.64 3.72
CA ASP A 26 -14.42 -6.46 4.18
C ASP A 26 -15.41 -7.05 3.16
N ALA A 27 -16.30 -7.90 3.60
CA ALA A 27 -17.30 -8.52 2.75
C ALA A 27 -18.22 -7.47 2.12
N LEU A 28 -18.41 -7.55 0.79
CA LEU A 28 -19.36 -6.71 0.07
C LEU A 28 -20.75 -7.35 -0.01
N ASN A 29 -20.91 -8.57 0.53
CA ASN A 29 -22.16 -9.35 0.58
C ASN A 29 -22.87 -9.41 -0.79
N LEU A 30 -22.09 -9.60 -1.86
CA LEU A 30 -22.58 -9.62 -3.22
C LEU A 30 -23.14 -10.98 -3.59
N ARG A 31 -24.29 -10.98 -4.29
CA ARG A 31 -24.83 -12.15 -4.99
C ARG A 31 -25.11 -11.79 -6.45
N CYS A 32 -24.79 -12.67 -7.37
CA CYS A 32 -25.07 -12.48 -8.78
C CYS A 32 -26.50 -12.94 -9.10
N VAL A 33 -27.31 -12.04 -9.66
CA VAL A 33 -28.71 -12.30 -10.00
C VAL A 33 -28.94 -12.46 -11.50
N ALA A 34 -28.06 -11.89 -12.34
CA ALA A 34 -28.13 -12.01 -13.80
C ALA A 34 -26.75 -11.78 -14.43
N GLY A 35 -26.61 -12.12 -15.73
CA GLY A 35 -25.43 -11.81 -16.53
C GLY A 35 -24.17 -12.52 -16.08
N ARG A 36 -24.22 -13.77 -15.62
CA ARG A 36 -23.06 -14.51 -15.08
C ARG A 36 -21.87 -14.57 -16.02
N ARG A 37 -22.08 -14.50 -17.35
CA ARG A 37 -20.99 -14.45 -18.33
C ARG A 37 -20.14 -13.18 -18.18
N GLY A 38 -20.71 -12.10 -17.67
CA GLY A 38 -20.01 -10.83 -17.39
C GLY A 38 -19.12 -10.85 -16.14
N LEU A 39 -19.13 -11.91 -15.33
CA LEU A 39 -18.27 -12.00 -14.14
C LEU A 39 -16.78 -12.02 -14.48
N SER A 40 -16.40 -12.41 -15.68
CA SER A 40 -15.02 -12.37 -16.16
C SER A 40 -14.55 -10.99 -16.64
N ARG A 41 -15.43 -9.97 -16.69
CA ARG A 41 -15.05 -8.63 -17.11
C ARG A 41 -14.07 -8.01 -16.13
N GLU A 42 -13.05 -7.34 -16.69
CA GLU A 42 -12.02 -6.68 -15.90
C GLU A 42 -12.55 -5.38 -15.24
N LEU A 43 -12.06 -5.12 -14.05
CA LEU A 43 -12.20 -3.85 -13.36
C LEU A 43 -10.96 -3.03 -13.71
N THR A 44 -11.14 -1.93 -14.43
CA THR A 44 -10.03 -1.14 -14.97
C THR A 44 -9.77 0.16 -14.23
N VAL A 45 -10.76 0.62 -13.45
CA VAL A 45 -10.67 1.88 -12.69
C VAL A 45 -11.22 1.73 -11.27
N PRO A 46 -10.61 2.41 -10.28
CA PRO A 46 -10.99 2.32 -8.87
C PRO A 46 -12.18 3.25 -8.52
N GLU A 47 -13.18 3.32 -9.38
CA GLU A 47 -14.25 4.29 -9.22
C GLU A 47 -15.64 3.66 -9.37
N ILE A 48 -16.61 4.32 -8.74
CA ILE A 48 -18.02 3.96 -8.75
C ILE A 48 -18.78 5.05 -9.50
N ASN A 49 -19.77 4.68 -10.29
CA ASN A 49 -20.69 5.60 -10.93
C ASN A 49 -22.13 5.35 -10.48
N ARG A 50 -22.91 6.41 -10.36
CA ARG A 50 -24.36 6.36 -10.18
C ARG A 50 -25.02 6.73 -11.51
N PRO A 51 -25.66 5.78 -12.20
CA PRO A 51 -26.07 5.98 -13.59
C PRO A 51 -27.35 6.81 -13.77
N GLY A 52 -27.75 7.61 -12.79
CA GLY A 52 -29.00 8.38 -12.83
C GLY A 52 -29.15 9.26 -14.06
N LEU A 53 -28.09 9.98 -14.48
CA LEU A 53 -28.10 10.79 -15.70
C LEU A 53 -28.19 9.90 -16.97
N GLY A 54 -27.47 8.79 -17.03
CA GLY A 54 -27.57 7.82 -18.11
C GLY A 54 -28.99 7.28 -18.23
N LEU A 55 -29.62 6.91 -17.13
CA LEU A 55 -31.01 6.45 -17.11
C LEU A 55 -31.99 7.50 -17.59
N SER A 56 -31.70 8.78 -17.43
CA SER A 56 -32.51 9.89 -17.99
C SER A 56 -32.32 10.10 -19.50
N GLY A 57 -31.35 9.40 -20.11
CA GLY A 57 -31.03 9.48 -21.54
C GLY A 57 -29.77 10.31 -21.86
N PHE A 58 -29.05 10.83 -20.87
CA PHE A 58 -27.84 11.61 -21.09
C PHE A 58 -26.58 10.71 -20.97
N PHE A 59 -25.98 10.36 -22.10
CA PHE A 59 -24.84 9.47 -22.19
C PHE A 59 -23.54 10.13 -22.69
N GLU A 60 -23.52 11.43 -22.98
CA GLU A 60 -22.35 12.11 -23.54
C GLU A 60 -21.10 12.02 -22.65
N ALA A 61 -21.31 11.98 -21.33
CA ALA A 61 -20.23 11.85 -20.34
C ALA A 61 -20.43 10.62 -19.43
N PHE A 62 -21.00 9.54 -19.98
CA PHE A 62 -21.30 8.34 -19.19
C PHE A 62 -20.02 7.60 -18.80
N ALA A 63 -19.78 7.47 -17.51
CA ALA A 63 -18.62 6.78 -16.95
C ALA A 63 -18.85 5.25 -16.97
N TYR A 64 -18.85 4.65 -18.17
CA TYR A 64 -19.17 3.25 -18.41
C TYR A 64 -18.15 2.27 -17.85
N ASN A 65 -16.88 2.67 -17.76
CA ASN A 65 -15.79 1.81 -17.27
C ASN A 65 -15.76 1.63 -15.74
N ARG A 66 -16.72 2.27 -15.02
CA ARG A 66 -16.86 2.19 -13.56
C ARG A 66 -17.92 1.15 -13.16
N VAL A 67 -17.83 0.68 -11.91
CA VAL A 67 -18.92 -0.11 -11.29
C VAL A 67 -20.16 0.78 -11.19
N GLN A 68 -21.29 0.32 -11.75
CA GLN A 68 -22.55 1.07 -11.78
C GLN A 68 -23.38 0.76 -10.52
N LEU A 69 -23.53 1.70 -9.60
CA LEU A 69 -24.26 1.52 -8.34
C LEU A 69 -25.70 2.05 -8.44
N PHE A 70 -26.66 1.16 -8.23
CA PHE A 70 -28.09 1.46 -8.20
C PHE A 70 -28.58 1.51 -6.76
N GLY A 71 -28.91 2.70 -6.29
CA GLY A 71 -29.54 2.92 -5.00
C GLY A 71 -31.05 3.14 -5.12
N ARG A 72 -31.65 3.71 -4.08
CA ARG A 72 -33.11 3.95 -4.00
C ARG A 72 -33.63 4.78 -5.18
N GLY A 73 -32.93 5.84 -5.55
CA GLY A 73 -33.35 6.76 -6.63
C GLY A 73 -33.31 6.09 -8.00
N GLU A 74 -32.20 5.42 -8.31
CA GLU A 74 -32.02 4.73 -9.59
C GLU A 74 -33.03 3.58 -9.76
N VAL A 75 -33.28 2.81 -8.70
CA VAL A 75 -34.28 1.72 -8.76
C VAL A 75 -35.71 2.26 -8.92
N ALA A 76 -36.06 3.33 -8.23
CA ALA A 76 -37.37 3.97 -8.41
C ALA A 76 -37.54 4.49 -9.85
N PHE A 77 -36.47 5.05 -10.42
CA PHE A 77 -36.50 5.55 -11.80
C PHE A 77 -36.58 4.40 -12.83
N LEU A 78 -35.85 3.29 -12.61
CA LEU A 78 -35.97 2.08 -13.45
C LEU A 78 -37.41 1.54 -13.48
N LYS A 79 -38.06 1.45 -12.32
CA LYS A 79 -39.48 1.03 -12.25
C LYS A 79 -40.39 1.94 -13.05
N LYS A 80 -40.15 3.25 -13.02
CA LYS A 80 -40.90 4.22 -13.84
C LYS A 80 -40.64 3.99 -15.34
N LEU A 81 -39.40 3.81 -15.75
CA LEU A 81 -39.05 3.50 -17.15
C LEU A 81 -39.73 2.22 -17.65
N SER A 82 -39.74 1.16 -16.83
CA SER A 82 -40.46 -0.10 -17.18
C SER A 82 -41.97 0.14 -17.33
N GLN A 83 -42.58 0.90 -16.42
CA GLN A 83 -44.00 1.23 -16.50
C GLN A 83 -44.38 2.05 -17.74
N GLU A 84 -43.48 2.92 -18.18
CA GLU A 84 -43.63 3.77 -19.38
C GLU A 84 -43.22 3.03 -20.68
N GLY A 85 -42.75 1.78 -20.59
CA GLY A 85 -42.27 1.01 -21.74
C GLY A 85 -40.96 1.54 -22.36
N ARG A 86 -40.24 2.38 -21.63
CA ARG A 86 -38.98 3.06 -22.08
C ARG A 86 -37.75 2.20 -21.82
N THR A 87 -37.67 1.05 -22.47
CA THR A 87 -36.53 0.12 -22.33
C THR A 87 -35.31 0.51 -23.16
N ASP A 88 -35.46 1.40 -24.13
CA ASP A 88 -34.35 1.84 -25.01
C ASP A 88 -33.18 2.43 -24.24
N THR A 89 -33.47 3.20 -23.18
CA THR A 89 -32.44 3.78 -22.33
C THR A 89 -31.63 2.70 -21.57
N ILE A 90 -32.31 1.60 -21.18
CA ILE A 90 -31.65 0.46 -20.53
C ILE A 90 -30.80 -0.28 -21.56
N ARG A 91 -31.28 -0.50 -22.78
CA ARG A 91 -30.50 -1.08 -23.89
C ARG A 91 -29.29 -0.21 -24.23
N GLN A 92 -29.44 1.12 -24.25
CA GLN A 92 -28.36 2.04 -24.47
C GLN A 92 -27.31 1.97 -23.34
N LEU A 93 -27.72 1.85 -22.07
CA LEU A 93 -26.79 1.63 -20.94
C LEU A 93 -25.94 0.39 -21.19
N PHE A 94 -26.53 -0.72 -21.59
CA PHE A 94 -25.83 -1.98 -21.83
C PHE A 94 -25.12 -2.07 -23.20
N SER A 95 -25.28 -1.08 -24.09
CA SER A 95 -24.45 -0.98 -25.30
C SER A 95 -23.01 -0.63 -24.98
N TYR A 96 -22.76 -0.04 -23.81
CA TYR A 96 -21.41 0.18 -23.28
C TYR A 96 -20.90 -1.08 -22.59
N GLN A 97 -19.57 -1.29 -22.63
CA GLN A 97 -18.93 -2.41 -21.93
C GLN A 97 -18.74 -2.07 -20.44
N ILE A 98 -19.84 -1.94 -19.71
CA ILE A 98 -19.80 -1.71 -18.26
C ILE A 98 -19.27 -2.94 -17.53
N PRO A 99 -18.47 -2.82 -16.46
CA PRO A 99 -17.99 -3.97 -15.69
C PRO A 99 -19.15 -4.75 -15.08
N CYS A 100 -19.95 -4.12 -14.25
CA CYS A 100 -21.14 -4.70 -13.63
C CYS A 100 -22.09 -3.61 -13.12
N CYS A 101 -23.33 -4.01 -12.84
CA CYS A 101 -24.31 -3.25 -12.10
C CYS A 101 -24.48 -3.83 -10.69
N VAL A 102 -24.50 -2.98 -9.67
CA VAL A 102 -24.70 -3.39 -8.26
C VAL A 102 -25.94 -2.69 -7.71
N PHE A 103 -26.88 -3.47 -7.19
CA PHE A 103 -28.09 -2.99 -6.53
C PHE A 103 -27.93 -3.08 -5.01
N SER A 104 -28.01 -1.95 -4.32
CA SER A 104 -27.82 -1.88 -2.86
C SER A 104 -29.11 -2.10 -2.06
N SER A 105 -28.98 -2.42 -0.77
CA SER A 105 -30.07 -2.61 0.20
C SER A 105 -31.08 -3.69 -0.23
N ASN A 106 -30.59 -4.81 -0.77
CA ASN A 106 -31.41 -5.91 -1.28
C ASN A 106 -32.50 -5.48 -2.30
N ARG A 107 -32.29 -4.37 -3.02
CA ARG A 107 -33.22 -3.96 -4.07
C ARG A 107 -33.02 -4.85 -5.30
N GLU A 108 -34.14 -5.32 -5.85
CA GLU A 108 -34.09 -6.14 -7.05
C GLU A 108 -34.25 -5.28 -8.32
N PRO A 109 -33.50 -5.59 -9.39
CA PRO A 109 -33.72 -5.00 -10.70
C PRO A 109 -35.11 -5.40 -11.26
N THR A 110 -35.60 -4.65 -12.24
CA THR A 110 -36.83 -5.03 -12.97
C THR A 110 -36.57 -6.23 -13.89
N ALA A 111 -37.65 -6.95 -14.27
CA ALA A 111 -37.53 -8.13 -15.16
C ALA A 111 -36.86 -7.75 -16.48
N GLU A 112 -37.26 -6.62 -17.07
CA GLU A 112 -36.69 -6.11 -18.32
C GLU A 112 -35.21 -5.76 -18.18
N PHE A 113 -34.79 -5.24 -17.03
CA PHE A 113 -33.37 -4.97 -16.78
C PHE A 113 -32.55 -6.26 -16.73
N ILE A 114 -33.10 -7.31 -16.09
CA ILE A 114 -32.47 -8.62 -16.04
C ILE A 114 -32.34 -9.21 -17.46
N GLU A 115 -33.41 -9.20 -18.24
CA GLU A 115 -33.43 -9.73 -19.60
C GLU A 115 -32.38 -9.05 -20.49
N ILE A 116 -32.35 -7.70 -20.51
CA ILE A 116 -31.40 -6.93 -21.29
C ILE A 116 -29.94 -7.15 -20.79
N SER A 117 -29.74 -7.31 -19.49
CA SER A 117 -28.42 -7.59 -18.94
C SER A 117 -27.88 -8.97 -19.34
N GLU A 118 -28.75 -9.98 -19.42
CA GLU A 118 -28.42 -11.34 -19.92
C GLU A 118 -28.03 -11.30 -21.41
N GLU A 119 -28.82 -10.59 -22.24
CA GLU A 119 -28.51 -10.37 -23.67
C GLU A 119 -27.13 -9.73 -23.84
N ALA A 120 -26.83 -8.72 -23.03
CA ALA A 120 -25.56 -7.99 -23.05
C ALA A 120 -24.40 -8.73 -22.35
N SER A 121 -24.66 -9.89 -21.75
CA SER A 121 -23.67 -10.62 -20.93
C SER A 121 -23.00 -9.71 -19.89
N SER A 122 -23.78 -8.88 -19.20
CA SER A 122 -23.29 -7.91 -18.19
C SER A 122 -23.76 -8.32 -16.80
N ALA A 123 -22.82 -8.48 -15.87
CA ALA A 123 -23.12 -8.97 -14.53
C ALA A 123 -24.00 -7.99 -13.75
N VAL A 124 -25.07 -8.50 -13.15
CA VAL A 124 -25.95 -7.79 -12.23
C VAL A 124 -25.85 -8.42 -10.86
N LEU A 125 -25.42 -7.64 -9.91
CA LEU A 125 -25.14 -8.03 -8.53
C LEU A 125 -26.09 -7.32 -7.57
N VAL A 126 -26.41 -7.97 -6.47
CA VAL A 126 -27.22 -7.40 -5.38
C VAL A 126 -26.44 -7.53 -4.08
N THR A 127 -26.49 -6.50 -3.24
CA THR A 127 -25.95 -6.50 -1.88
C THR A 127 -27.02 -6.04 -0.88
N ASP A 128 -26.94 -6.56 0.34
CA ASP A 128 -27.76 -6.12 1.48
C ASP A 128 -27.28 -4.77 2.06
N LEU A 129 -26.02 -4.38 1.79
CA LEU A 129 -25.43 -3.14 2.26
C LEU A 129 -26.16 -1.93 1.71
N GLU A 130 -26.25 -0.86 2.52
CA GLU A 130 -26.69 0.44 2.04
C GLU A 130 -25.67 1.04 1.04
N SER A 131 -26.15 1.93 0.15
CA SER A 131 -25.30 2.51 -0.89
C SER A 131 -24.06 3.22 -0.34
N SER A 132 -24.17 3.91 0.80
CA SER A 132 -23.08 4.61 1.48
C SER A 132 -22.03 3.63 2.01
N GLU A 133 -22.49 2.59 2.69
CA GLU A 133 -21.62 1.57 3.26
C GLU A 133 -20.93 0.74 2.16
N PHE A 134 -21.67 0.31 1.14
CA PHE A 134 -21.12 -0.38 -0.01
C PHE A 134 -20.04 0.47 -0.68
N THR A 135 -20.31 1.77 -0.92
CA THR A 135 -19.35 2.70 -1.51
C THR A 135 -18.08 2.80 -0.66
N ALA A 136 -18.22 2.95 0.67
CA ALA A 136 -17.07 3.06 1.57
C ALA A 136 -16.20 1.80 1.56
N ARG A 137 -16.83 0.61 1.63
CA ARG A 137 -16.13 -0.68 1.58
C ARG A 137 -15.44 -0.91 0.21
N LEU A 138 -16.16 -0.69 -0.89
CA LEU A 138 -15.60 -0.89 -2.23
C LEU A 138 -14.46 0.09 -2.53
N THR A 139 -14.58 1.37 -2.10
CA THR A 139 -13.49 2.35 -2.23
C THR A 139 -12.24 1.90 -1.48
N ARG A 140 -12.39 1.33 -0.29
CA ARG A 140 -11.26 0.78 0.48
C ARG A 140 -10.62 -0.41 -0.23
N VAL A 141 -11.44 -1.31 -0.79
CA VAL A 141 -10.95 -2.42 -1.61
C VAL A 141 -10.19 -1.89 -2.82
N PHE A 142 -10.77 -0.96 -3.56
CA PHE A 142 -10.15 -0.38 -4.74
C PHE A 142 -8.83 0.35 -4.42
N SER A 143 -8.77 1.08 -3.31
CA SER A 143 -7.53 1.71 -2.84
C SER A 143 -6.39 0.71 -2.60
N ASN A 144 -6.74 -0.54 -2.25
CA ASN A 144 -5.74 -1.58 -2.06
C ASN A 144 -5.38 -2.30 -3.37
N ILE A 145 -6.38 -2.69 -4.18
CA ILE A 145 -6.13 -3.50 -5.38
C ILE A 145 -5.55 -2.71 -6.55
N PHE A 146 -5.88 -1.41 -6.64
CA PHE A 146 -5.34 -0.48 -7.65
C PHE A 146 -4.19 0.37 -7.13
N ALA A 147 -3.72 0.13 -5.89
CA ALA A 147 -2.56 0.83 -5.35
C ALA A 147 -1.33 0.60 -6.25
N PRO A 148 -0.61 1.66 -6.65
CA PRO A 148 0.67 1.50 -7.31
C PRO A 148 1.56 0.58 -6.49
N HIS A 149 2.11 -0.45 -7.12
CA HIS A 149 2.98 -1.41 -6.46
C HIS A 149 4.19 -1.77 -7.34
N LYS A 150 5.24 -2.18 -6.71
CA LYS A 150 6.44 -2.73 -7.36
C LYS A 150 7.14 -3.70 -6.43
N THR A 151 8.01 -4.51 -7.00
CA THR A 151 8.86 -5.43 -6.24
C THR A 151 10.28 -4.87 -6.15
N LEU A 152 10.84 -4.88 -4.95
CA LEU A 152 12.19 -4.43 -4.65
C LEU A 152 13.02 -5.58 -4.10
N HIS A 153 14.31 -5.61 -4.47
CA HIS A 153 15.27 -6.52 -3.85
C HIS A 153 15.85 -5.87 -2.59
N GLY A 154 15.75 -6.56 -1.47
CA GLY A 154 16.23 -6.11 -0.17
C GLY A 154 15.54 -6.82 0.98
N VAL A 155 15.80 -6.39 2.20
CA VAL A 155 15.23 -6.97 3.41
C VAL A 155 14.38 -5.92 4.13
N LEU A 156 13.16 -6.27 4.49
CA LEU A 156 12.29 -5.41 5.29
C LEU A 156 12.19 -5.93 6.71
N VAL A 157 12.56 -5.11 7.67
CA VAL A 157 12.49 -5.40 9.11
C VAL A 157 11.74 -4.29 9.84
N GLU A 158 11.15 -4.64 10.97
CA GLU A 158 10.64 -3.66 11.91
C GLU A 158 11.54 -3.56 13.12
N VAL A 159 12.05 -2.36 13.39
CA VAL A 159 12.97 -2.04 14.49
C VAL A 159 12.36 -0.96 15.35
N TYR A 160 12.04 -1.26 16.61
CA TYR A 160 11.37 -0.35 17.57
C TYR A 160 10.10 0.32 17.01
N GLY A 161 9.31 -0.41 16.20
CA GLY A 161 8.10 0.11 15.59
C GLY A 161 8.32 0.84 14.26
N VAL A 162 9.57 1.05 13.81
CA VAL A 162 9.92 1.66 12.52
C VAL A 162 10.16 0.57 11.48
N GLY A 163 9.47 0.65 10.34
CA GLY A 163 9.76 -0.23 9.19
C GLY A 163 10.98 0.27 8.44
N ILE A 164 11.99 -0.56 8.35
CA ILE A 164 13.28 -0.26 7.73
C ILE A 164 13.51 -1.19 6.55
N MET A 165 13.71 -0.60 5.37
CA MET A 165 14.12 -1.31 4.17
C MET A 165 15.65 -1.32 4.09
N LEU A 166 16.26 -2.50 4.22
CA LEU A 166 17.70 -2.68 4.03
C LEU A 166 17.97 -2.92 2.54
N GLY A 167 18.65 -1.98 1.92
CA GLY A 167 19.14 -2.02 0.53
C GLY A 167 20.64 -2.27 0.47
N GLY A 168 21.15 -2.44 -0.75
CA GLY A 168 22.57 -2.65 -1.03
C GLY A 168 22.79 -3.82 -1.99
N HIS A 169 24.01 -3.97 -2.50
CA HIS A 169 24.35 -5.04 -3.45
C HIS A 169 24.25 -6.43 -2.82
N SER A 170 24.18 -7.46 -3.66
CA SER A 170 24.15 -8.85 -3.18
C SER A 170 25.46 -9.18 -2.44
N GLY A 171 25.34 -9.82 -1.26
CA GLY A 171 26.49 -10.22 -0.45
C GLY A 171 27.01 -9.15 0.51
N VAL A 172 26.40 -7.97 0.59
CA VAL A 172 26.83 -6.90 1.52
C VAL A 172 26.46 -7.16 2.99
N GLY A 173 25.70 -8.24 3.29
CA GLY A 173 25.34 -8.60 4.67
C GLY A 173 23.93 -8.18 5.09
N LYS A 174 22.99 -7.96 4.13
CA LYS A 174 21.59 -7.57 4.46
C LYS A 174 20.86 -8.60 5.31
N SER A 175 20.85 -9.87 4.85
CA SER A 175 20.14 -10.96 5.54
C SER A 175 20.80 -11.30 6.87
N GLU A 176 22.13 -11.30 6.95
CA GLU A 176 22.87 -11.50 8.19
C GLU A 176 22.56 -10.39 9.21
N THR A 177 22.54 -9.13 8.78
CA THR A 177 22.19 -7.98 9.62
C THR A 177 20.73 -8.07 10.11
N ALA A 178 19.81 -8.51 9.24
CA ALA A 178 18.41 -8.68 9.59
C ALA A 178 18.23 -9.84 10.59
N LEU A 179 18.95 -10.95 10.43
CA LEU A 179 18.93 -12.07 11.36
C LEU A 179 19.41 -11.64 12.76
N GLU A 180 20.49 -10.87 12.83
CA GLU A 180 21.02 -10.33 14.07
C GLU A 180 20.01 -9.36 14.76
N LEU A 181 19.30 -8.53 13.96
CA LEU A 181 18.20 -7.71 14.47
C LEU A 181 17.05 -8.56 15.02
N VAL A 182 16.69 -9.66 14.36
CA VAL A 182 15.64 -10.59 14.84
C VAL A 182 16.06 -11.25 16.15
N GLU A 183 17.30 -11.70 16.27
CA GLU A 183 17.86 -12.25 17.52
C GLU A 183 17.76 -11.24 18.66
N ARG A 184 17.89 -9.95 18.38
CA ARG A 184 17.77 -8.85 19.33
C ARG A 184 16.32 -8.46 19.66
N GLY A 185 15.33 -9.21 19.13
CA GLY A 185 13.90 -9.03 19.41
C GLY A 185 13.13 -8.15 18.43
N HIS A 186 13.72 -7.80 17.27
CA HIS A 186 13.03 -7.12 16.18
C HIS A 186 12.30 -8.11 15.28
N ARG A 187 11.51 -7.62 14.33
CA ARG A 187 10.64 -8.46 13.52
C ARG A 187 11.00 -8.42 12.04
N LEU A 188 11.09 -9.59 11.42
CA LEU A 188 11.23 -9.74 9.97
C LEU A 188 9.87 -9.55 9.30
N VAL A 189 9.85 -8.82 8.19
CA VAL A 189 8.69 -8.74 7.28
C VAL A 189 8.94 -9.53 6.01
N ALA A 190 10.10 -9.35 5.39
CA ALA A 190 10.49 -10.08 4.18
C ALA A 190 12.00 -10.07 4.00
N ASP A 191 12.54 -11.17 3.47
CA ASP A 191 13.92 -11.27 2.99
C ASP A 191 13.93 -11.42 1.46
N ASP A 192 14.95 -10.87 0.82
CA ASP A 192 15.25 -10.93 -0.62
C ASP A 192 14.26 -10.15 -1.50
N ILE A 193 12.96 -10.44 -1.46
CA ILE A 193 11.96 -9.86 -2.34
C ILE A 193 10.84 -9.19 -1.52
N VAL A 194 10.77 -7.86 -1.60
CA VAL A 194 9.77 -7.05 -0.92
C VAL A 194 8.79 -6.46 -1.94
N GLU A 195 7.53 -6.81 -1.85
CA GLU A 195 6.46 -6.13 -2.57
C GLU A 195 6.10 -4.84 -1.83
N VAL A 196 6.21 -3.70 -2.51
CA VAL A 196 5.85 -2.39 -1.95
C VAL A 196 4.64 -1.83 -2.66
N ARG A 197 3.73 -1.20 -1.88
CA ARG A 197 2.50 -0.56 -2.36
C ARG A 197 2.35 0.82 -1.79
N CYS A 198 1.92 1.77 -2.61
CA CYS A 198 1.57 3.11 -2.14
C CYS A 198 0.07 3.15 -1.79
N VAL A 199 -0.26 3.32 -0.52
CA VAL A 199 -1.63 3.42 -0.02
C VAL A 199 -1.93 4.88 0.32
N ASN A 200 -3.12 5.35 -0.05
CA ASN A 200 -3.58 6.74 0.18
C ASN A 200 -2.63 7.82 -0.38
N GLY A 201 -1.76 7.48 -1.34
CA GLY A 201 -0.86 8.43 -1.99
C GLY A 201 0.33 8.93 -1.16
N ASN A 202 0.45 8.54 0.10
CA ASN A 202 1.48 9.05 1.02
C ASN A 202 2.14 7.99 1.92
N THR A 203 1.65 6.77 1.91
CA THR A 203 2.13 5.70 2.77
C THR A 203 2.60 4.52 1.93
N VAL A 204 3.83 4.08 2.10
CA VAL A 204 4.38 2.91 1.42
C VAL A 204 4.36 1.73 2.38
N LEU A 205 3.56 0.73 2.06
CA LEU A 205 3.53 -0.55 2.78
C LEU A 205 4.40 -1.58 2.06
N GLY A 206 5.22 -2.29 2.81
CA GLY A 206 6.01 -3.41 2.31
C GLY A 206 5.56 -4.73 2.92
N ARG A 207 5.60 -5.81 2.12
CA ARG A 207 5.34 -7.19 2.54
C ARG A 207 6.19 -8.17 1.76
N GLY A 208 6.26 -9.42 2.18
CA GLY A 208 6.84 -10.49 1.37
C GLY A 208 6.04 -10.72 0.09
N ALA A 209 6.72 -10.91 -1.03
CA ALA A 209 6.07 -11.13 -2.33
C ALA A 209 5.28 -12.43 -2.40
N ASN A 210 5.63 -13.42 -1.57
CA ASN A 210 4.93 -14.69 -1.46
C ASN A 210 4.77 -15.08 0.01
N SER A 211 3.53 -15.17 0.48
CA SER A 211 3.19 -15.49 1.87
C SER A 211 3.72 -16.86 2.34
N LEU A 212 3.91 -17.83 1.44
CA LEU A 212 4.42 -19.17 1.76
C LEU A 212 5.90 -19.18 2.13
N ILE A 213 6.68 -18.24 1.60
CA ILE A 213 8.13 -18.15 1.79
C ILE A 213 8.58 -16.87 2.49
N SER A 214 7.68 -15.95 2.80
CA SER A 214 8.00 -14.63 3.38
C SER A 214 8.74 -14.68 4.71
N HIS A 215 8.65 -15.80 5.44
CA HIS A 215 9.30 -16.00 6.74
C HIS A 215 10.57 -16.85 6.65
N HIS A 216 11.00 -17.17 5.43
CA HIS A 216 12.25 -17.86 5.18
C HIS A 216 13.35 -16.86 4.85
N MET A 217 14.56 -17.17 5.29
CA MET A 217 15.75 -16.37 5.06
C MET A 217 16.86 -17.28 4.55
N GLU A 218 17.56 -16.84 3.50
CA GLU A 218 18.74 -17.54 2.99
C GLU A 218 20.00 -16.95 3.63
N ILE A 219 20.73 -17.79 4.38
CA ILE A 219 22.01 -17.42 4.99
C ILE A 219 23.12 -18.22 4.33
N ARG A 220 24.09 -17.55 3.75
CA ARG A 220 25.22 -18.20 3.09
C ARG A 220 26.00 -19.07 4.07
N GLY A 221 26.22 -20.33 3.70
CA GLY A 221 26.89 -21.33 4.53
C GLY A 221 25.98 -22.08 5.50
N LEU A 222 24.77 -21.58 5.80
CA LEU A 222 23.77 -22.25 6.63
C LEU A 222 22.61 -22.82 5.80
N GLY A 223 22.25 -22.14 4.69
CA GLY A 223 21.11 -22.49 3.85
C GLY A 223 19.85 -21.71 4.19
N ILE A 224 18.68 -22.28 3.88
CA ILE A 224 17.37 -21.65 4.11
C ILE A 224 16.90 -22.01 5.53
N ILE A 225 16.59 -20.97 6.31
CA ILE A 225 16.03 -21.08 7.67
C ILE A 225 14.64 -20.48 7.74
N ASN A 226 13.78 -21.00 8.60
CA ASN A 226 12.47 -20.44 8.88
C ASN A 226 12.51 -19.62 10.18
N ILE A 227 12.37 -18.32 10.07
CA ILE A 227 12.49 -17.37 11.19
C ILE A 227 11.41 -17.61 12.26
N SER A 228 10.17 -17.87 11.84
CA SER A 228 9.08 -18.10 12.79
C SER A 228 9.25 -19.40 13.59
N GLN A 229 9.90 -20.40 13.01
CA GLN A 229 10.19 -21.65 13.72
C GLN A 229 11.37 -21.54 14.69
N LEU A 230 12.37 -20.72 14.34
CA LEU A 230 13.56 -20.53 15.18
C LEU A 230 13.32 -19.55 16.33
N TYR A 231 12.65 -18.43 16.06
CA TYR A 231 12.51 -17.31 17.01
C TYR A 231 11.07 -17.09 17.48
N GLY A 232 10.12 -17.92 17.02
CA GLY A 232 8.70 -17.82 17.36
C GLY A 232 7.90 -16.88 16.47
N ILE A 233 6.58 -16.99 16.51
CA ILE A 233 5.66 -16.19 15.68
C ILE A 233 5.76 -14.68 15.94
N GLY A 234 6.21 -14.27 17.11
CA GLY A 234 6.42 -12.86 17.46
C GLY A 234 7.57 -12.19 16.71
N SER A 235 8.47 -12.97 16.08
CA SER A 235 9.63 -12.47 15.32
C SER A 235 9.33 -12.10 13.89
N ILE A 236 8.07 -12.24 13.44
CA ILE A 236 7.65 -11.97 12.08
C ILE A 236 6.47 -10.98 12.04
N LEU A 237 6.34 -10.29 10.91
CA LEU A 237 5.19 -9.47 10.55
C LEU A 237 4.79 -9.72 9.10
N GLU A 238 3.50 -9.70 8.81
CA GLU A 238 3.00 -9.87 7.43
C GLU A 238 3.28 -8.65 6.56
N GLN A 239 3.16 -7.45 7.13
CA GLN A 239 3.39 -6.20 6.43
C GLN A 239 3.80 -5.07 7.38
N LYS A 240 4.53 -4.08 6.87
CA LYS A 240 4.94 -2.88 7.62
C LYS A 240 5.04 -1.67 6.70
N GLU A 241 4.70 -0.49 7.23
CA GLU A 241 5.02 0.79 6.60
C GLU A 241 6.53 0.97 6.53
N ILE A 242 7.06 1.31 5.35
CA ILE A 242 8.48 1.64 5.16
C ILE A 242 8.66 3.12 5.52
N GLN A 243 9.43 3.36 6.55
CA GLN A 243 9.64 4.69 7.13
C GLN A 243 11.09 5.18 7.01
N LEU A 244 12.01 4.25 6.78
CA LEU A 244 13.42 4.53 6.59
C LEU A 244 14.01 3.53 5.58
N VAL A 245 14.88 3.99 4.72
CA VAL A 245 15.73 3.12 3.89
C VAL A 245 17.15 3.21 4.43
N VAL A 246 17.75 2.03 4.64
CA VAL A 246 19.16 1.91 5.01
C VAL A 246 19.89 1.24 3.85
N GLU A 247 20.75 1.95 3.17
CA GLU A 247 21.61 1.41 2.12
C GLU A 247 22.93 0.97 2.72
N LEU A 248 23.16 -0.34 2.73
CA LEU A 248 24.43 -0.93 3.11
C LEU A 248 25.37 -0.93 1.91
N GLU A 249 26.56 -0.43 2.08
CA GLU A 249 27.60 -0.41 1.04
C GLU A 249 28.96 -0.81 1.62
N GLU A 250 29.81 -1.40 0.81
CA GLU A 250 31.19 -1.66 1.22
C GLU A 250 31.92 -0.35 1.54
N TRP A 251 32.76 -0.39 2.56
CA TRP A 251 33.55 0.78 2.95
C TRP A 251 34.49 1.21 1.80
N ASP A 252 34.31 2.47 1.35
CA ASP A 252 35.23 3.12 0.41
C ASP A 252 36.04 4.21 1.14
N PRO A 253 37.38 4.06 1.24
CA PRO A 253 38.23 5.07 1.91
C PRO A 253 38.25 6.43 1.20
N ASN A 254 37.87 6.47 -0.09
CA ASN A 254 37.85 7.71 -0.89
C ASN A 254 36.48 8.42 -0.82
N LYS A 255 35.45 7.80 -0.25
CA LYS A 255 34.11 8.37 -0.12
C LYS A 255 33.98 9.13 1.21
N VAL A 256 33.46 10.34 1.12
CA VAL A 256 33.10 11.15 2.31
C VAL A 256 31.68 10.75 2.75
N TYR A 257 31.60 10.14 3.93
CA TYR A 257 30.32 9.78 4.54
C TYR A 257 29.75 10.94 5.37
N ASP A 258 28.44 11.14 5.30
CA ASP A 258 27.78 12.15 6.13
C ASP A 258 27.93 11.78 7.62
N ARG A 259 28.67 12.62 8.37
CA ARG A 259 28.91 12.43 9.80
C ARG A 259 27.89 13.16 10.67
N LEU A 260 27.23 14.15 10.14
CA LEU A 260 26.32 15.03 10.88
C LEU A 260 24.85 14.64 10.71
N GLY A 261 24.52 13.82 9.70
CA GLY A 261 23.13 13.43 9.40
C GLY A 261 22.29 14.60 8.87
N THR A 262 22.94 15.63 8.32
CA THR A 262 22.28 16.86 7.82
C THR A 262 21.91 16.80 6.35
N ALA A 263 22.42 15.84 5.60
CA ALA A 263 22.26 15.77 4.15
C ALA A 263 20.83 15.50 3.64
N GLY A 264 19.90 15.12 4.53
CA GLY A 264 18.47 15.01 4.21
C GLY A 264 18.15 14.12 3.01
N ARG A 265 18.92 13.04 2.80
CA ARG A 265 18.72 12.13 1.67
C ARG A 265 17.36 11.44 1.75
N SER A 266 16.68 11.31 0.62
CA SER A 266 15.45 10.54 0.49
C SER A 266 15.46 9.73 -0.81
N ILE A 267 14.74 8.62 -0.80
CA ILE A 267 14.52 7.77 -1.99
C ILE A 267 13.05 7.88 -2.37
N ASP A 268 12.78 8.09 -3.65
CA ASP A 268 11.42 8.04 -4.19
C ASP A 268 10.97 6.59 -4.29
N MET A 269 9.87 6.28 -3.63
CA MET A 269 9.25 4.97 -3.65
C MET A 269 7.77 5.11 -3.99
N LEU A 270 7.42 4.85 -5.26
CA LEU A 270 6.06 4.99 -5.78
C LEU A 270 5.48 6.42 -5.61
N GLY A 271 6.31 7.45 -5.80
CA GLY A 271 5.93 8.86 -5.64
C GLY A 271 6.01 9.39 -4.20
N VAL A 272 6.35 8.54 -3.23
CA VAL A 272 6.54 8.93 -1.82
C VAL A 272 8.04 9.04 -1.51
N LYS A 273 8.46 10.17 -0.94
CA LYS A 273 9.85 10.37 -0.51
C LYS A 273 10.08 9.75 0.87
N ILE A 274 10.83 8.66 0.92
CA ILE A 274 11.21 7.97 2.15
C ILE A 274 12.62 8.43 2.56
N PRO A 275 12.85 8.85 3.81
CA PRO A 275 14.18 9.14 4.33
C PRO A 275 15.15 7.98 4.10
N ALA A 276 16.39 8.29 3.74
CA ALA A 276 17.40 7.28 3.46
C ALA A 276 18.74 7.64 4.11
N ILE A 277 19.44 6.62 4.60
CA ILE A 277 20.80 6.74 5.11
C ILE A 277 21.70 5.71 4.45
N GLU A 278 22.98 6.05 4.29
CA GLU A 278 24.02 5.12 3.84
C GLU A 278 24.85 4.68 5.03
N ILE A 279 25.00 3.38 5.20
CA ILE A 279 25.82 2.80 6.25
C ILE A 279 26.95 1.98 5.62
N PRO A 280 28.20 2.41 5.73
CA PRO A 280 29.32 1.63 5.24
C PRO A 280 29.56 0.39 6.10
N VAL A 281 29.68 -0.75 5.45
CA VAL A 281 29.99 -2.04 6.05
C VAL A 281 31.51 -2.20 6.13
N LYS A 282 32.02 -2.44 7.33
CA LYS A 282 33.42 -2.68 7.60
C LYS A 282 33.58 -3.76 8.66
N PRO A 283 34.57 -4.65 8.57
CA PRO A 283 34.83 -5.63 9.61
C PRO A 283 34.95 -4.98 11.01
N GLY A 284 34.27 -5.57 11.99
CA GLY A 284 34.24 -5.07 13.37
C GLY A 284 33.23 -3.94 13.62
N ARG A 285 32.45 -3.50 12.62
CA ARG A 285 31.36 -2.53 12.83
C ARG A 285 30.05 -3.26 13.14
N ASN A 286 29.45 -2.92 14.28
CA ASN A 286 28.15 -3.50 14.69
C ASN A 286 27.01 -2.79 13.96
N LEU A 287 26.54 -3.35 12.84
CA LEU A 287 25.49 -2.78 12.03
C LEU A 287 24.13 -2.75 12.76
N PRO A 288 23.67 -3.79 13.45
CA PRO A 288 22.41 -3.78 14.18
C PRO A 288 22.29 -2.61 15.16
N ILE A 289 23.31 -2.33 15.97
CA ILE A 289 23.28 -1.18 16.90
C ILE A 289 23.10 0.15 16.15
N ILE A 290 23.76 0.30 15.00
CA ILE A 290 23.64 1.53 14.21
C ILE A 290 22.23 1.65 13.64
N ILE A 291 21.63 0.56 13.18
CA ILE A 291 20.27 0.54 12.64
C ILE A 291 19.25 0.79 13.76
N GLU A 292 19.44 0.22 14.95
CA GLU A 292 18.63 0.49 16.13
C GLU A 292 18.66 1.98 16.51
N ALA A 293 19.85 2.58 16.52
CA ALA A 293 20.01 4.01 16.78
C ALA A 293 19.33 4.86 15.69
N ALA A 294 19.46 4.46 14.42
CA ALA A 294 18.80 5.13 13.30
C ALA A 294 17.27 5.07 13.41
N ALA A 295 16.71 3.92 13.80
CA ALA A 295 15.28 3.76 14.05
C ALA A 295 14.78 4.68 15.15
N MET A 296 15.48 4.74 16.28
CA MET A 296 15.13 5.62 17.39
C MET A 296 15.23 7.10 17.00
N ASN A 297 16.28 7.48 16.27
CA ASN A 297 16.45 8.84 15.77
C ASN A 297 15.32 9.24 14.79
N GLU A 298 14.89 8.33 13.93
CA GLU A 298 13.74 8.57 13.02
C GLU A 298 12.43 8.77 13.79
N ARG A 299 12.21 8.02 14.87
CA ARG A 299 11.08 8.24 15.78
C ARG A 299 11.13 9.62 16.44
N LEU A 300 12.30 10.04 16.93
CA LEU A 300 12.47 11.37 17.52
C LEU A 300 12.20 12.46 16.50
N LYS A 301 12.68 12.34 15.26
CA LYS A 301 12.38 13.29 14.17
C LYS A 301 10.88 13.41 13.92
N LYS A 302 10.14 12.29 13.91
CA LYS A 302 8.66 12.31 13.77
C LYS A 302 7.95 12.97 14.96
N MET A 303 8.54 12.96 16.13
CA MET A 303 8.05 13.67 17.32
C MET A 303 8.46 15.16 17.35
N GLY A 304 9.20 15.64 16.35
CA GLY A 304 9.65 17.02 16.22
C GLY A 304 11.07 17.28 16.72
N TYR A 305 11.77 16.29 17.28
CA TYR A 305 13.14 16.43 17.76
C TYR A 305 14.12 16.06 16.64
N ASN A 306 15.05 16.98 16.33
CA ASN A 306 16.08 16.74 15.31
C ASN A 306 17.47 17.07 15.86
N SER A 307 18.10 16.06 16.45
CA SER A 307 19.42 16.21 17.12
C SER A 307 20.50 16.83 16.21
N ALA A 308 20.50 16.51 14.91
CA ALA A 308 21.47 17.09 13.96
C ALA A 308 21.23 18.60 13.74
N ARG A 309 19.94 18.99 13.65
CA ARG A 309 19.56 20.40 13.50
C ARG A 309 19.87 21.19 14.78
N ASP A 310 19.51 20.63 15.92
CA ASP A 310 19.71 21.25 17.22
C ASP A 310 21.21 21.44 17.51
N PHE A 311 22.01 20.41 17.21
CA PHE A 311 23.46 20.47 17.31
C PHE A 311 24.07 21.58 16.41
N ASN A 312 23.61 21.67 15.15
CA ASN A 312 24.10 22.69 14.22
C ASN A 312 23.70 24.10 14.66
N GLN A 313 22.48 24.28 15.17
CA GLN A 313 22.03 25.56 15.73
C GLN A 313 22.86 25.96 16.97
N ASN A 314 23.15 25.02 17.85
CA ASN A 314 23.95 25.25 19.03
C ASN A 314 25.40 25.61 18.67
N ILE A 315 26.00 24.97 17.66
CA ILE A 315 27.33 25.36 17.17
C ILE A 315 27.31 26.78 16.59
N LEU A 316 26.31 27.13 15.79
CA LEU A 316 26.18 28.47 15.22
C LEU A 316 26.04 29.54 16.31
N LYS A 317 25.19 29.31 17.33
CA LYS A 317 25.05 30.17 18.48
C LYS A 317 26.40 30.33 19.25
N TRP A 318 27.11 29.24 19.46
CA TRP A 318 28.42 29.27 20.11
C TRP A 318 29.45 30.10 19.31
N ILE A 319 29.46 29.95 17.98
CA ILE A 319 30.36 30.75 17.13
C ILE A 319 30.01 32.26 17.21
N GLU A 320 28.71 32.57 17.22
CA GLU A 320 28.23 33.98 17.27
C GLU A 320 28.41 34.64 18.63
N THR A 321 28.21 33.91 19.72
CA THR A 321 28.22 34.45 21.07
C THR A 321 29.57 34.30 21.78
N GLY A 322 30.42 33.37 21.34
CA GLY A 322 31.65 33.01 22.03
C GLY A 322 31.45 32.31 23.38
N ASP A 323 30.20 32.05 23.78
CA ASP A 323 29.83 31.46 25.05
C ASP A 323 29.24 30.03 24.87
N ALA A 324 29.99 29.05 25.36
CA ALA A 324 29.60 27.64 25.28
C ALA A 324 28.38 27.30 26.14
N GLN A 325 28.11 28.04 27.24
CA GLN A 325 26.95 27.79 28.09
C GLN A 325 25.67 28.31 27.46
N ALA A 326 25.68 29.49 26.85
CA ALA A 326 24.51 30.02 26.10
C ALA A 326 24.08 29.13 24.92
N ALA A 327 25.05 28.46 24.29
CA ALA A 327 24.78 27.53 23.19
C ALA A 327 24.08 26.22 23.64
N TYR A 328 24.31 25.77 24.89
CA TYR A 328 23.85 24.48 25.40
C TYR A 328 22.49 24.55 26.13
N TYR A 329 22.25 25.63 26.89
CA TYR A 329 21.09 25.79 27.78
C TYR A 329 20.00 26.72 27.28
N GLY A 330 20.20 27.42 26.15
CA GLY A 330 19.33 28.52 25.72
C GLY A 330 19.53 29.76 26.64
N THR A 331 19.15 30.93 26.17
CA THR A 331 19.02 32.11 27.06
C THR A 331 17.73 31.91 27.88
N GLU A 332 17.81 32.10 29.22
CA GLU A 332 16.68 31.95 30.16
C GLU A 332 15.48 32.90 29.91
N ASP A 333 15.47 33.64 28.82
CA ASP A 333 14.52 34.73 28.53
C ASP A 333 13.38 34.36 27.56
N GLU A 334 13.08 33.06 27.33
CA GLU A 334 11.90 32.65 26.57
C GLU A 334 10.96 31.74 27.41
N TYR A 335 10.36 32.35 28.48
CA TYR A 335 9.12 31.84 29.09
C TYR A 335 8.08 32.95 29.19
#